data_8fd996d6857a2647c1d62ad219321ca4
#
_entry.id   8fd996d6857a2647c1d62ad219321ca4
#
_cell.length_a   1.000
_cell.length_b   1.000
_cell.length_c   1.000
_cell.angle_alpha   90.00
_cell.angle_beta   90.00
_cell.angle_gamma   90.00
#
_symmetry.space_group_name_H-M   'P 1'
#
loop_
_entity.id
_entity.type
_entity.pdbx_description
1 polymer ?
#
loop_
_entity_poly.entity_id
_entity_poly.type
_entity_poly.pdbx_seq_one_letter_code
_entity_poly.pdbx_strand_id
1 'polypeptide(L)'
;LHPNKHFYIFNSRRTPISMNNKIKLLVNNNLDYCDVDVKSPSLESVLHKASVKLITKDSMNMVYESLSCRGNTYLLDMNSKKLDDKVVLHIEKLIKDKYVGYIELSNLVDEISTMQIKTQNIYNDVFAEVEKVSFELCKLL
;
A
#
# COMPACT_ATOMS: atom_id res chain seq x y z
N LEU A 1 -17.83 -0.75 5.56
CA LEU A 1 -17.00 0.40 5.22
C LEU A 1 -17.24 1.52 6.23
N HIS A 2 -16.18 2.18 6.66
CA HIS A 2 -16.27 3.25 7.65
C HIS A 2 -16.95 4.47 7.01
N PRO A 3 -18.10 4.98 7.52
CA PRO A 3 -18.92 5.97 6.81
C PRO A 3 -18.20 7.30 6.53
N ASN A 4 -17.16 7.62 7.28
CA ASN A 4 -16.42 8.88 7.18
C ASN A 4 -15.08 8.74 6.44
N LYS A 5 -14.85 7.61 5.74
CA LYS A 5 -13.61 7.39 4.98
C LYS A 5 -13.93 7.12 3.53
N HIS A 6 -13.10 7.67 2.66
CA HIS A 6 -13.12 7.40 1.24
C HIS A 6 -12.00 6.43 0.87
N PHE A 7 -12.31 5.46 0.03
CA PHE A 7 -11.39 4.40 -0.38
C PHE A 7 -11.11 4.50 -1.87
N TYR A 8 -9.85 4.28 -2.24
CA TYR A 8 -9.42 4.16 -3.62
C TYR A 8 -8.81 2.77 -3.82
N ILE A 9 -9.27 2.05 -4.81
CA ILE A 9 -8.68 0.78 -5.22
C ILE A 9 -8.03 0.98 -6.57
N PHE A 10 -6.72 0.80 -6.63
CA PHE A 10 -5.97 0.82 -7.87
C PHE A 10 -5.68 -0.61 -8.31
N ASN A 11 -5.95 -0.89 -9.58
CA ASN A 11 -5.48 -2.12 -10.20
C ASN A 11 -4.01 -2.00 -10.64
N SER A 12 -3.46 -3.08 -11.14
CA SER A 12 -2.17 -3.10 -11.83
C SER A 12 -2.31 -3.82 -13.17
N ARG A 13 -1.32 -3.69 -14.03
CA ARG A 13 -1.26 -4.45 -15.30
C ARG A 13 -1.33 -5.97 -15.10
N ARG A 14 -1.00 -6.45 -13.89
CA ARG A 14 -1.02 -7.87 -13.52
C ARG A 14 -2.33 -8.30 -12.87
N THR A 15 -3.24 -7.38 -12.61
CA THR A 15 -4.54 -7.70 -11.99
C THR A 15 -5.42 -8.47 -12.97
N PRO A 16 -5.88 -9.68 -12.64
CA PRO A 16 -6.72 -10.47 -13.53
C PRO A 16 -8.03 -9.74 -13.87
N ILE A 17 -8.48 -9.88 -15.13
CA ILE A 17 -9.73 -9.24 -15.60
C ILE A 17 -10.93 -9.63 -14.72
N SER A 18 -11.00 -10.90 -14.32
CA SER A 18 -12.06 -11.40 -13.44
C SER A 18 -12.08 -10.66 -12.07
N MET A 19 -10.91 -10.30 -11.56
CA MET A 19 -10.79 -9.54 -10.31
C MET A 19 -11.21 -8.08 -10.53
N ASN A 20 -10.75 -7.46 -11.61
CA ASN A 20 -11.17 -6.10 -11.99
C ASN A 20 -12.68 -5.98 -12.07
N ASN A 21 -13.36 -6.95 -12.70
CA ASN A 21 -14.80 -6.95 -12.82
C ASN A 21 -15.50 -7.07 -11.46
N LYS A 22 -14.97 -7.88 -10.54
CA LYS A 22 -15.51 -7.99 -9.17
C LYS A 22 -15.32 -6.68 -8.38
N ILE A 23 -14.15 -6.05 -8.49
CA ILE A 23 -13.86 -4.80 -7.79
C ILE A 23 -14.78 -3.68 -8.29
N LYS A 24 -15.02 -3.59 -9.60
CA LYS A 24 -15.93 -2.59 -10.19
C LYS A 24 -17.35 -2.68 -9.62
N LEU A 25 -17.80 -3.85 -9.22
CA LEU A 25 -19.12 -4.03 -8.59
C LEU A 25 -19.19 -3.48 -7.15
N LEU A 26 -18.04 -3.23 -6.51
CA LEU A 26 -17.97 -2.69 -5.16
C LEU A 26 -17.97 -1.16 -5.12
N VAL A 27 -17.84 -0.51 -6.26
CA VAL A 27 -17.82 0.97 -6.36
C VAL A 27 -19.11 1.56 -5.81
N ASN A 28 -18.97 2.56 -4.95
CA ASN A 28 -20.08 3.28 -4.32
C ASN A 28 -19.63 4.70 -3.92
N ASN A 29 -20.46 5.46 -3.24
CA ASN A 29 -20.16 6.84 -2.87
C ASN A 29 -18.88 7.02 -2.04
N ASN A 30 -18.39 5.96 -1.39
CA ASN A 30 -17.20 5.99 -0.52
C ASN A 30 -16.05 5.14 -1.06
N LEU A 31 -16.19 4.54 -2.24
CA LEU A 31 -15.17 3.68 -2.83
C LEU A 31 -15.09 3.89 -4.34
N ASP A 32 -13.93 4.36 -4.79
CA ASP A 32 -13.56 4.51 -6.18
C ASP A 32 -12.63 3.37 -6.64
N TYR A 33 -12.89 2.87 -7.83
CA TYR A 33 -11.98 2.00 -8.55
C TYR A 33 -11.23 2.82 -9.60
N CYS A 34 -9.91 2.79 -9.52
CA CYS A 34 -9.03 3.52 -10.42
C CYS A 34 -8.23 2.52 -11.28
N ASP A 35 -8.45 2.59 -12.59
CA ASP A 35 -7.67 1.80 -13.53
C ASP A 35 -6.27 2.41 -13.70
N VAL A 36 -5.24 1.56 -13.76
CA VAL A 36 -3.84 2.00 -13.91
C VAL A 36 -3.62 2.87 -15.14
N ASP A 37 -4.43 2.68 -16.18
CA ASP A 37 -4.36 3.45 -17.42
C ASP A 37 -5.13 4.78 -17.36
N VAL A 38 -5.90 5.02 -16.29
CA VAL A 38 -6.67 6.25 -16.07
C VAL A 38 -5.86 7.22 -15.22
N LYS A 39 -5.64 8.43 -15.74
CA LYS A 39 -4.76 9.42 -15.10
C LYS A 39 -5.39 10.22 -13.96
N SER A 40 -6.67 10.11 -13.70
CA SER A 40 -7.33 10.92 -12.67
C SER A 40 -8.35 10.11 -11.85
N PRO A 41 -8.18 10.02 -10.52
CA PRO A 41 -7.01 10.53 -9.79
C PRO A 41 -5.76 9.68 -10.08
N SER A 42 -4.59 10.29 -10.14
CA SER A 42 -3.35 9.54 -10.30
C SER A 42 -3.00 8.80 -9.00
N LEU A 43 -2.38 7.61 -9.12
CA LEU A 43 -1.91 6.85 -7.97
C LEU A 43 -1.02 7.69 -7.05
N GLU A 44 -0.09 8.43 -7.62
CA GLU A 44 0.82 9.31 -6.89
C GLU A 44 0.05 10.35 -6.06
N SER A 45 -0.93 11.03 -6.64
CA SER A 45 -1.72 12.04 -5.93
C SER A 45 -2.53 11.47 -4.76
N VAL A 46 -2.98 10.21 -4.90
CA VAL A 46 -3.71 9.51 -3.83
C VAL A 46 -2.75 9.03 -2.75
N LEU A 47 -1.59 8.47 -3.11
CA LEU A 47 -0.58 8.03 -2.15
C LEU A 47 -0.13 9.16 -1.21
N HIS A 48 0.06 10.37 -1.74
CA HIS A 48 0.44 11.54 -0.94
C HIS A 48 -0.63 12.01 0.05
N LYS A 49 -1.91 11.73 -0.24
CA LYS A 49 -3.04 12.17 0.59
C LYS A 49 -3.57 11.08 1.52
N ALA A 50 -3.26 9.82 1.22
CA ALA A 50 -3.80 8.68 1.95
C ALA A 50 -3.23 8.60 3.36
N SER A 51 -4.10 8.54 4.37
CA SER A 51 -3.70 8.27 5.76
C SER A 51 -3.33 6.81 5.99
N VAL A 52 -3.91 5.90 5.20
CA VAL A 52 -3.63 4.46 5.26
C VAL A 52 -3.53 3.92 3.83
N LYS A 53 -2.51 3.11 3.58
CA LYS A 53 -2.22 2.48 2.30
C LYS A 53 -2.10 0.97 2.49
N LEU A 54 -2.84 0.21 1.70
CA LEU A 54 -2.81 -1.25 1.69
C LEU A 54 -2.16 -1.70 0.39
N ILE A 55 -0.99 -2.31 0.48
CA ILE A 55 -0.17 -2.67 -0.67
C ILE A 55 0.05 -4.18 -0.69
N THR A 56 -0.11 -4.81 -1.84
CA THR A 56 0.23 -6.22 -2.00
C THR A 56 1.75 -6.42 -1.95
N LYS A 57 2.20 -7.43 -1.21
CA LYS A 57 3.64 -7.67 -0.95
C LYS A 57 4.46 -8.07 -2.18
N ASP A 58 3.83 -8.31 -3.32
CA ASP A 58 4.48 -8.76 -4.56
C ASP A 58 5.12 -7.63 -5.37
N SER A 59 4.93 -6.37 -4.97
CA SER A 59 5.45 -5.20 -5.68
C SER A 59 6.33 -4.32 -4.79
N MET A 60 7.63 -4.60 -4.78
CA MET A 60 8.61 -3.82 -4.00
C MET A 60 8.60 -2.33 -4.36
N ASN A 61 8.44 -2.00 -5.64
CA ASN A 61 8.37 -0.58 -6.05
C ASN A 61 7.21 0.12 -5.36
N MET A 62 6.02 -0.48 -5.37
CA MET A 62 4.84 0.06 -4.70
C MET A 62 5.02 0.20 -3.19
N VAL A 63 5.74 -0.75 -2.58
CA VAL A 63 6.06 -0.69 -1.15
C VAL A 63 6.91 0.56 -0.86
N TYR A 64 7.97 0.78 -1.63
CA TYR A 64 8.85 1.94 -1.42
C TYR A 64 8.19 3.27 -1.80
N GLU A 65 7.45 3.33 -2.90
CA GLU A 65 6.67 4.51 -3.27
C GLU A 65 5.67 4.87 -2.15
N SER A 66 5.00 3.86 -1.59
CA SER A 66 4.09 4.05 -0.48
C SER A 66 4.79 4.55 0.79
N LEU A 67 5.99 4.02 1.10
CA LEU A 67 6.77 4.42 2.25
C LEU A 67 7.36 5.83 2.11
N SER A 68 7.58 6.29 0.88
CA SER A 68 8.04 7.65 0.59
C SER A 68 6.94 8.71 0.77
N CYS A 69 5.70 8.28 0.98
CA CYS A 69 4.56 9.17 1.20
C CYS A 69 4.11 9.10 2.66
N ARG A 70 3.52 10.18 3.17
CA ARG A 70 2.92 10.22 4.52
C ARG A 70 1.82 9.17 4.68
N GLY A 71 1.47 8.86 5.92
CA GLY A 71 0.43 7.88 6.27
C GLY A 71 0.98 6.46 6.44
N ASN A 72 0.17 5.60 7.03
CA ASN A 72 0.58 4.24 7.39
C ASN A 72 0.51 3.29 6.19
N THR A 73 1.56 2.48 6.01
CA THR A 73 1.63 1.47 4.96
C THR A 73 1.51 0.08 5.57
N TYR A 74 0.57 -0.71 5.06
CA TYR A 74 0.33 -2.10 5.45
C TYR A 74 0.50 -3.01 4.24
N LEU A 75 1.20 -4.11 4.42
CA LEU A 75 1.37 -5.14 3.40
C LEU A 75 0.27 -6.18 3.53
N LEU A 76 -0.39 -6.47 2.41
CA LEU A 76 -1.34 -7.57 2.29
C LEU A 76 -0.62 -8.83 1.84
N ASP A 77 -0.72 -9.89 2.63
CA ASP A 77 -0.26 -11.21 2.22
C ASP A 77 -1.31 -11.86 1.33
N MET A 78 -1.22 -11.57 0.05
CA MET A 78 -1.92 -12.34 -0.97
C MET A 78 -1.10 -13.60 -1.20
N ASN A 79 -1.66 -14.81 -1.04
CA ASN A 79 -1.01 -16.08 -1.37
C ASN A 79 -0.47 -16.06 -2.82
N SER A 80 0.57 -15.29 -3.03
CA SER A 80 1.19 -15.05 -4.32
C SER A 80 2.19 -16.16 -4.62
N LYS A 81 2.39 -16.42 -5.91
CA LYS A 81 3.45 -17.29 -6.43
C LYS A 81 4.76 -16.96 -5.72
N LYS A 82 5.63 -17.97 -5.56
CA LYS A 82 6.97 -17.84 -4.93
C LYS A 82 7.62 -16.52 -5.32
N LEU A 83 7.76 -15.64 -4.33
CA LEU A 83 8.61 -14.46 -4.45
C LEU A 83 10.06 -14.92 -4.47
N ASP A 84 10.93 -14.14 -5.11
CA ASP A 84 12.37 -14.31 -5.00
C ASP A 84 12.78 -14.24 -3.51
N ASP A 85 13.65 -15.12 -3.07
CA ASP A 85 14.13 -15.20 -1.68
C ASP A 85 14.65 -13.84 -1.18
N LYS A 86 15.30 -13.06 -2.05
CA LYS A 86 15.77 -11.71 -1.72
C LYS A 86 14.63 -10.74 -1.41
N VAL A 87 13.53 -10.82 -2.16
CA VAL A 87 12.35 -10.00 -1.94
C VAL A 87 11.68 -10.38 -0.63
N VAL A 88 11.57 -11.68 -0.35
CA VAL A 88 11.02 -12.19 0.92
C VAL A 88 11.81 -11.66 2.10
N LEU A 89 13.13 -11.87 2.10
CA LEU A 89 14.03 -11.40 3.17
C LEU A 89 13.93 -9.89 3.40
N HIS A 90 13.76 -9.13 2.32
CA HIS A 90 13.63 -7.68 2.42
C HIS A 90 12.31 -7.26 3.04
N ILE A 91 11.21 -7.88 2.63
CA ILE A 91 9.89 -7.66 3.22
C ILE A 91 9.88 -8.03 4.71
N GLU A 92 10.43 -9.19 5.07
CA GLU A 92 10.56 -9.62 6.46
C GLU A 92 11.34 -8.61 7.31
N LYS A 93 12.39 -8.04 6.75
CA LYS A 93 13.15 -6.97 7.41
C LYS A 93 12.30 -5.73 7.64
N LEU A 94 11.55 -5.26 6.63
CA LEU A 94 10.67 -4.10 6.76
C LEU A 94 9.60 -4.31 7.85
N ILE A 95 9.06 -5.55 7.95
CA ILE A 95 8.08 -5.91 8.97
C ILE A 95 8.74 -5.95 10.36
N LYS A 96 9.90 -6.59 10.47
CA LYS A 96 10.66 -6.72 11.72
C LYS A 96 11.07 -5.36 12.28
N ASP A 97 11.56 -4.49 11.41
CA ASP A 97 12.02 -3.15 11.75
C ASP A 97 10.84 -2.16 11.93
N LYS A 98 9.60 -2.65 11.77
CA LYS A 98 8.36 -1.88 11.96
C LYS A 98 8.17 -0.71 10.99
N TYR A 99 8.76 -0.79 9.80
CA TYR A 99 8.53 0.20 8.75
C TYR A 99 7.19 0.03 8.06
N VAL A 100 6.62 -1.17 8.09
CA VAL A 100 5.32 -1.50 7.51
C VAL A 100 4.47 -2.31 8.48
N GLY A 101 3.16 -2.17 8.40
CA GLY A 101 2.21 -3.10 9.00
C GLY A 101 2.06 -4.36 8.12
N TYR A 102 1.49 -5.42 8.68
CA TYR A 102 1.29 -6.68 7.96
C TYR A 102 -0.09 -7.26 8.24
N ILE A 103 -0.75 -7.72 7.20
CA ILE A 103 -2.10 -8.29 7.24
C ILE A 103 -2.08 -9.64 6.54
N GLU A 104 -2.31 -10.72 7.28
CA GLU A 104 -2.46 -12.06 6.74
C GLU A 104 -3.89 -12.28 6.25
N LEU A 105 -4.04 -12.75 5.00
CA LEU A 105 -5.35 -13.06 4.44
C LEU A 105 -6.05 -14.24 5.11
N SER A 106 -5.29 -15.18 5.67
CA SER A 106 -5.83 -16.29 6.45
C SER A 106 -6.76 -15.81 7.57
N ASN A 107 -6.51 -14.62 8.09
CA ASN A 107 -7.32 -13.99 9.11
C ASN A 107 -8.55 -13.24 8.55
N LEU A 108 -8.71 -13.17 7.23
CA LEU A 108 -9.83 -12.48 6.56
C LEU A 108 -10.93 -13.43 6.10
N VAL A 109 -10.73 -14.74 6.23
CA VAL A 109 -11.65 -15.77 5.67
C VAL A 109 -12.88 -15.99 6.55
N ASP A 110 -12.80 -15.70 7.84
CA ASP A 110 -13.96 -15.77 8.72
C ASP A 110 -14.72 -14.45 8.66
N GLU A 111 -15.96 -14.49 8.18
CA GLU A 111 -16.89 -13.34 8.09
C GLU A 111 -17.07 -12.57 9.42
N ILE A 112 -16.58 -13.11 10.52
CA ILE A 112 -16.71 -12.59 11.89
C ILE A 112 -15.38 -12.08 12.44
N SER A 113 -14.25 -12.35 11.78
CA SER A 113 -12.96 -11.87 12.28
C SER A 113 -12.79 -10.39 12.00
N THR A 114 -12.84 -9.60 13.05
CA THR A 114 -12.31 -8.25 13.04
C THR A 114 -10.85 -8.35 12.59
N MET A 115 -10.54 -7.78 11.45
CA MET A 115 -9.19 -7.70 10.91
C MET A 115 -8.28 -7.08 11.97
N GLN A 116 -7.50 -7.91 12.67
CA GLN A 116 -6.49 -7.43 13.62
C GLN A 116 -5.31 -6.90 12.82
N ILE A 117 -5.38 -5.64 12.49
CA ILE A 117 -4.23 -4.91 11.97
C ILE A 117 -3.27 -4.79 13.15
N LYS A 118 -2.15 -5.50 13.11
CA LYS A 118 -1.05 -5.23 14.04
C LYS A 118 -0.58 -3.82 13.75
N THR A 119 -1.04 -2.87 14.53
CA THR A 119 -0.57 -1.49 14.49
C THR A 119 0.91 -1.51 14.83
N GLN A 120 1.72 -1.26 13.85
CA GLN A 120 3.13 -1.01 14.03
C GLN A 120 3.32 0.50 13.98
N ASN A 121 4.28 0.99 14.73
CA ASN A 121 4.60 2.41 14.74
C ASN A 121 5.34 2.72 13.43
N ILE A 122 4.61 3.22 12.43
CA ILE A 122 5.09 3.40 11.08
C ILE A 122 5.41 4.88 10.90
N TYR A 123 6.68 5.20 10.92
CA TYR A 123 7.19 6.52 10.59
C TYR A 123 7.73 6.51 9.17
N ASN A 124 7.04 7.20 8.27
CA ASN A 124 7.39 7.21 6.85
C ASN A 124 8.52 8.22 6.52
N ASP A 125 8.86 9.10 7.43
CA ASP A 125 9.93 10.10 7.25
C ASP A 125 11.32 9.47 7.06
N VAL A 126 11.45 8.18 7.36
CA VAL A 126 12.72 7.44 7.20
C VAL A 126 13.14 7.33 5.72
N PHE A 127 12.17 7.39 4.80
CA PHE A 127 12.42 7.24 3.36
C PHE A 127 12.31 8.55 2.56
N ALA A 128 12.13 9.68 3.22
CA ALA A 128 12.22 10.99 2.58
C ALA A 128 13.67 11.36 2.24
N GLU A 129 14.40 10.41 1.65
CA GLU A 129 15.81 10.57 1.27
C GLU A 129 16.00 11.69 0.24
N VAL A 130 15.07 11.84 -0.68
CA VAL A 130 15.11 12.89 -1.70
C VAL A 130 15.01 14.28 -1.05
N GLU A 131 14.11 14.43 -0.07
CA GLU A 131 13.96 15.68 0.67
C GLU A 131 15.20 16.00 1.51
N LYS A 132 15.78 14.97 2.16
CA LYS A 132 17.01 15.11 2.93
C LYS A 132 18.20 15.52 2.04
N VAL A 133 18.39 14.81 0.93
CA VAL A 133 19.47 15.14 -0.03
C VAL A 133 19.27 16.52 -0.62
N SER A 134 18.05 16.88 -1.01
CA SER A 134 17.73 18.22 -1.52
C SER A 134 18.04 19.30 -0.49
N PHE A 135 17.69 19.10 0.77
CA PHE A 135 17.97 20.04 1.84
C PHE A 135 19.48 20.20 2.08
N GLU A 136 20.25 19.11 2.06
CA GLU A 136 21.71 19.19 2.21
C GLU A 136 22.37 19.87 1.00
N LEU A 137 21.89 19.61 -0.21
CA LEU A 137 22.37 20.30 -1.41
C LEU A 137 22.10 21.82 -1.38
N CYS A 138 20.92 22.23 -0.89
CA CYS A 138 20.59 23.66 -0.76
C CYS A 138 21.47 24.41 0.24
N LYS A 139 22.11 23.71 1.19
CA LYS A 139 23.06 24.32 2.13
C LYS A 139 24.43 24.56 1.53
N LEU A 140 24.75 23.88 0.42
CA LEU A 140 26.04 23.96 -0.27
C LEU A 140 26.06 25.01 -1.39
N LEU A 141 24.90 25.54 -1.73
CA LEU A 141 24.68 26.60 -2.71
C LEU A 141 24.51 27.95 -1.99
#